data_db1944760c86d033ce849607335c2199
#
_entry.id   db1944760c86d033ce849607335c2199
#
_cell.length_a   1.000
_cell.length_b   1.000
_cell.length_c   1.000
_cell.angle_alpha   90.00
_cell.angle_beta   90.00
_cell.angle_gamma   90.00
#
_symmetry.space_group_name_H-M   'P 1'
#
loop_
_entity.id
_entity.type
_entity.pdbx_description
1 polymer ?
#
loop_
_entity_poly.entity_id
_entity_poly.type
_entity_poly.pdbx_seq_one_letter_code
_entity_poly.pdbx_strand_id
1 'polypeptide(L)'
;QPNVASTMEEQEKYRNHMIRFTDCQNVLVQGVTLLNSPRFHIIPTRCQNIIIDGITVKCPWNAQNGDAIDISSCKDVLIVNNVIDAGDDGICMKGGAGESGVKAGPCENINIQDNTVYHAHGGFVIGSEFSGGMKNILVRNNTFQGTDAGLRFKSAVKRGGKTENIFIDHIYMTDITGDAITFETTYWDNHVGAKQPKEAVQKAEFVPNFQDIHISNVYVRGCKNGIVAHGQEGMIHDITIKDCNIFYNKQAQDIDKACKIQVENVNFSTFAK
;
A
#
# COMPACT_ATOMS: atom_id res chain seq x y z
N GLN A 1 1.35 -32.33 -13.38
CA GLN A 1 0.55 -31.47 -12.49
C GLN A 1 -0.74 -32.19 -12.18
N PRO A 2 -1.12 -32.33 -10.93
CA PRO A 2 -2.36 -32.97 -10.58
C PRO A 2 -3.53 -32.11 -11.06
N ASN A 3 -4.35 -32.70 -11.90
CA ASN A 3 -5.64 -32.19 -12.30
C ASN A 3 -6.61 -32.37 -11.12
N VAL A 4 -6.41 -31.64 -10.04
CA VAL A 4 -7.34 -31.68 -8.92
C VAL A 4 -8.17 -30.43 -9.02
N ALA A 5 -9.47 -30.59 -9.22
CA ALA A 5 -10.47 -29.56 -9.00
C ALA A 5 -10.50 -29.24 -7.51
N SER A 6 -9.44 -28.59 -7.00
CA SER A 6 -9.41 -28.06 -5.64
C SER A 6 -10.24 -26.79 -5.62
N THR A 7 -11.04 -26.60 -4.58
CA THR A 7 -11.71 -25.34 -4.33
C THR A 7 -10.68 -24.23 -4.15
N MET A 8 -11.03 -22.96 -4.40
CA MET A 8 -10.11 -21.85 -4.14
C MET A 8 -9.62 -21.85 -2.69
N GLU A 9 -10.45 -22.27 -1.76
CA GLU A 9 -10.13 -22.40 -0.35
C GLU A 9 -9.03 -23.45 -0.08
N GLU A 10 -9.06 -24.58 -0.77
CA GLU A 10 -8.01 -25.60 -0.68
C GLU A 10 -6.70 -25.14 -1.32
N GLN A 11 -6.76 -24.41 -2.43
CA GLN A 11 -5.55 -23.84 -3.06
C GLN A 11 -4.89 -22.80 -2.17
N GLU A 12 -5.66 -21.90 -1.54
CA GLU A 12 -5.13 -20.90 -0.59
C GLU A 12 -4.42 -21.55 0.62
N LYS A 13 -4.91 -22.68 1.10
CA LYS A 13 -4.32 -23.42 2.23
C LYS A 13 -2.90 -23.90 1.96
N TYR A 14 -2.56 -24.13 0.70
CA TYR A 14 -1.23 -24.65 0.31
C TYR A 14 -0.31 -23.60 -0.35
N ARG A 15 -0.77 -22.36 -0.50
CA ARG A 15 0.03 -21.25 -1.03
C ARG A 15 0.87 -20.65 0.09
N ASN A 16 2.15 -20.93 0.09
CA ASN A 16 3.08 -20.40 1.08
C ASN A 16 3.71 -19.08 0.59
N HIS A 17 4.01 -18.19 1.54
CA HIS A 17 4.91 -17.08 1.28
C HIS A 17 6.32 -17.60 1.02
N MET A 18 7.09 -16.92 0.17
CA MET A 18 8.46 -17.38 -0.12
C MET A 18 9.37 -17.20 1.09
N ILE A 19 9.40 -16.01 1.67
CA ILE A 19 10.19 -15.69 2.86
C ILE A 19 9.30 -15.08 3.92
N ARG A 20 9.22 -15.71 5.07
CA ARG A 20 8.49 -15.18 6.22
C ARG A 20 9.37 -15.16 7.45
N PHE A 21 9.56 -13.98 8.02
CA PHE A 21 10.20 -13.82 9.34
C PHE A 21 9.10 -13.50 10.36
N THR A 22 9.16 -14.11 11.52
CA THR A 22 8.19 -13.85 12.59
C THR A 22 8.92 -13.68 13.91
N ASP A 23 8.65 -12.59 14.64
CA ASP A 23 9.25 -12.28 15.93
C ASP A 23 10.79 -12.26 15.90
N CYS A 24 11.37 -11.81 14.78
CA CYS A 24 12.82 -11.75 14.59
C CYS A 24 13.38 -10.34 14.87
N GLN A 25 14.65 -10.29 15.21
CA GLN A 25 15.41 -9.04 15.34
C GLN A 25 16.68 -9.09 14.48
N ASN A 26 17.10 -7.91 14.00
CA ASN A 26 18.32 -7.76 13.19
C ASN A 26 18.27 -8.60 11.90
N VAL A 27 17.28 -8.34 11.07
CA VAL A 27 17.07 -9.05 9.79
C VAL A 27 17.70 -8.24 8.65
N LEU A 28 18.56 -8.88 7.89
CA LEU A 28 19.12 -8.32 6.65
C LEU A 28 18.76 -9.23 5.48
N VAL A 29 18.09 -8.67 4.46
CA VAL A 29 17.86 -9.30 3.16
C VAL A 29 18.52 -8.41 2.11
N GLN A 30 19.61 -8.86 1.52
CA GLN A 30 20.41 -8.03 0.63
C GLN A 30 20.87 -8.77 -0.62
N GLY A 31 20.80 -8.10 -1.78
CA GLY A 31 21.43 -8.54 -3.02
C GLY A 31 20.87 -9.83 -3.63
N VAL A 32 19.68 -10.27 -3.22
CA VAL A 32 19.04 -11.51 -3.71
C VAL A 32 17.98 -11.22 -4.75
N THR A 33 17.72 -12.22 -5.60
CA THR A 33 16.63 -12.18 -6.57
C THR A 33 15.57 -13.22 -6.18
N LEU A 34 14.32 -12.76 -6.04
CA LEU A 34 13.16 -13.57 -5.66
C LEU A 34 12.19 -13.65 -6.83
N LEU A 35 11.89 -14.85 -7.29
CA LEU A 35 11.09 -15.08 -8.49
C LEU A 35 9.88 -15.95 -8.20
N ASN A 36 8.70 -15.50 -8.68
CA ASN A 36 7.49 -16.31 -8.79
C ASN A 36 7.06 -16.97 -7.48
N SER A 37 6.96 -16.21 -6.40
CA SER A 37 6.38 -16.72 -5.16
C SER A 37 4.93 -17.18 -5.40
N PRO A 38 4.50 -18.28 -4.80
CA PRO A 38 3.09 -18.68 -4.84
C PRO A 38 2.14 -17.68 -4.18
N ARG A 39 2.65 -16.86 -3.25
CA ARG A 39 1.95 -15.80 -2.54
C ARG A 39 2.92 -14.61 -2.36
N PHE A 40 2.96 -13.92 -1.22
CA PHE A 40 3.90 -12.82 -0.98
C PHE A 40 5.36 -13.29 -1.04
N HIS A 41 6.24 -12.45 -1.54
CA HIS A 41 7.66 -12.81 -1.63
C HIS A 41 8.37 -12.63 -0.29
N ILE A 42 8.26 -11.46 0.35
CA ILE A 42 8.85 -11.20 1.67
C ILE A 42 7.79 -10.64 2.61
N ILE A 43 7.61 -11.29 3.77
CA ILE A 43 6.68 -10.84 4.80
C ILE A 43 7.30 -10.97 6.20
N PRO A 44 8.05 -9.98 6.70
CA PRO A 44 8.38 -9.89 8.11
C PRO A 44 7.13 -9.50 8.91
N THR A 45 6.95 -10.19 10.04
CA THR A 45 5.80 -10.00 10.93
C THR A 45 6.28 -9.85 12.37
N ARG A 46 5.96 -8.76 13.05
CA ARG A 46 6.41 -8.43 14.41
C ARG A 46 7.93 -8.53 14.58
N CYS A 47 8.65 -8.04 13.59
CA CYS A 47 10.10 -8.01 13.59
C CYS A 47 10.62 -6.60 13.88
N GLN A 48 11.88 -6.50 14.29
CA GLN A 48 12.53 -5.24 14.58
C GLN A 48 13.94 -5.18 13.98
N ASN A 49 14.37 -3.97 13.58
CA ASN A 49 15.66 -3.71 12.96
C ASN A 49 15.85 -4.54 11.68
N ILE A 50 15.13 -4.13 10.64
CA ILE A 50 15.05 -4.84 9.34
C ILE A 50 15.67 -3.97 8.27
N ILE A 51 16.53 -4.57 7.45
CA ILE A 51 17.05 -3.94 6.25
C ILE A 51 16.74 -4.85 5.05
N ILE A 52 16.08 -4.28 4.04
CA ILE A 52 15.84 -4.91 2.74
C ILE A 52 16.51 -4.01 1.69
N ASP A 53 17.64 -4.45 1.17
CA ASP A 53 18.52 -3.61 0.36
C ASP A 53 18.97 -4.31 -0.92
N GLY A 54 18.79 -3.64 -2.06
CA GLY A 54 19.32 -4.08 -3.34
C GLY A 54 18.78 -5.42 -3.83
N ILE A 55 17.55 -5.79 -3.44
CA ILE A 55 16.93 -7.03 -3.92
C ILE A 55 16.16 -6.79 -5.23
N THR A 56 15.97 -7.87 -5.96
CA THR A 56 15.08 -7.92 -7.12
C THR A 56 13.93 -8.86 -6.84
N VAL A 57 12.69 -8.38 -6.95
CA VAL A 57 11.49 -9.24 -6.90
C VAL A 57 10.82 -9.22 -8.26
N LYS A 58 10.47 -10.40 -8.75
CA LYS A 58 9.78 -10.51 -10.04
C LYS A 58 8.77 -11.66 -10.05
N CYS A 59 7.55 -11.37 -10.46
CA CYS A 59 6.52 -12.37 -10.76
C CYS A 59 5.59 -11.88 -11.88
N PRO A 60 4.77 -12.77 -12.46
CA PRO A 60 3.77 -12.35 -13.44
C PRO A 60 2.86 -11.26 -12.86
N TRP A 61 2.63 -10.21 -13.63
CA TRP A 61 1.80 -9.05 -13.20
C TRP A 61 0.34 -9.38 -12.89
N ASN A 62 -0.13 -10.57 -13.26
CA ASN A 62 -1.44 -11.12 -12.93
C ASN A 62 -1.38 -12.21 -11.84
N ALA A 63 -0.26 -12.34 -11.13
CA ALA A 63 -0.13 -13.30 -10.04
C ALA A 63 -0.95 -12.83 -8.83
N GLN A 64 -2.01 -13.55 -8.51
CA GLN A 64 -2.86 -13.24 -7.36
C GLN A 64 -2.07 -13.29 -6.04
N ASN A 65 -2.16 -12.23 -5.22
CA ASN A 65 -1.36 -12.04 -4.01
C ASN A 65 0.15 -12.19 -4.27
N GLY A 66 0.59 -11.72 -5.43
CA GLY A 66 2.00 -11.68 -5.79
C GLY A 66 2.74 -10.47 -5.24
N ASP A 67 2.39 -10.05 -4.00
CA ASP A 67 2.99 -8.90 -3.31
C ASP A 67 4.49 -9.10 -3.18
N ALA A 68 5.25 -8.03 -3.34
CA ALA A 68 6.71 -8.14 -3.26
C ALA A 68 7.22 -8.03 -1.82
N ILE A 69 6.91 -6.93 -1.12
CA ILE A 69 7.39 -6.67 0.24
C ILE A 69 6.20 -6.23 1.10
N ASP A 70 5.82 -7.06 2.08
CA ASP A 70 4.76 -6.78 3.05
C ASP A 70 5.34 -6.65 4.46
N ILE A 71 5.40 -5.45 4.97
CA ILE A 71 5.85 -5.20 6.34
C ILE A 71 4.64 -5.25 7.28
N SER A 72 4.63 -6.19 8.22
CA SER A 72 3.47 -6.40 9.10
C SER A 72 3.83 -6.21 10.57
N SER A 73 3.34 -5.14 11.19
CA SER A 73 3.57 -4.82 12.61
C SER A 73 5.06 -4.84 13.00
N CYS A 74 5.91 -4.23 12.19
CA CYS A 74 7.37 -4.21 12.40
C CYS A 74 7.86 -2.82 12.78
N LYS A 75 9.04 -2.77 13.41
CA LYS A 75 9.70 -1.52 13.82
C LYS A 75 11.10 -1.39 13.27
N ASP A 76 11.53 -0.14 13.06
CA ASP A 76 12.90 0.20 12.65
C ASP A 76 13.27 -0.51 11.34
N VAL A 77 12.60 -0.14 10.24
CA VAL A 77 12.71 -0.80 8.94
C VAL A 77 13.29 0.14 7.89
N LEU A 78 14.28 -0.34 7.15
CA LEU A 78 14.82 0.32 5.96
C LEU A 78 14.58 -0.56 4.72
N ILE A 79 13.92 0.01 3.71
CA ILE A 79 13.68 -0.62 2.40
C ILE A 79 14.30 0.28 1.34
N VAL A 80 15.41 -0.16 0.74
CA VAL A 80 16.24 0.72 -0.09
C VAL A 80 16.84 0.01 -1.31
N ASN A 81 16.95 0.74 -2.43
CA ASN A 81 17.62 0.28 -3.66
C ASN A 81 17.01 -0.99 -4.29
N ASN A 82 15.73 -1.25 -4.10
CA ASN A 82 15.11 -2.47 -4.61
C ASN A 82 14.47 -2.25 -5.98
N VAL A 83 14.44 -3.32 -6.78
CA VAL A 83 13.76 -3.38 -8.07
C VAL A 83 12.64 -4.41 -7.98
N ILE A 84 11.41 -3.96 -8.16
CA ILE A 84 10.21 -4.74 -7.92
C ILE A 84 9.34 -4.77 -9.18
N ASP A 85 8.92 -5.97 -9.59
CA ASP A 85 7.94 -6.21 -10.64
C ASP A 85 6.93 -7.23 -10.10
N ALA A 86 5.85 -6.72 -9.51
CA ALA A 86 4.93 -7.50 -8.68
C ALA A 86 3.60 -7.78 -9.38
N GLY A 87 2.91 -8.83 -8.95
CA GLY A 87 1.58 -9.19 -9.44
C GLY A 87 0.45 -8.65 -8.57
N ASP A 88 0.76 -8.14 -7.37
CA ASP A 88 -0.15 -7.46 -6.45
C ASP A 88 0.58 -6.23 -5.87
N ASP A 89 0.51 -5.92 -4.59
CA ASP A 89 1.13 -4.73 -4.03
C ASP A 89 2.67 -4.77 -4.11
N GLY A 90 3.30 -3.64 -4.43
CA GLY A 90 4.76 -3.52 -4.52
C GLY A 90 5.40 -3.47 -3.13
N ILE A 91 5.29 -2.35 -2.44
CA ILE A 91 5.75 -2.19 -1.05
C ILE A 91 4.54 -1.85 -0.19
N CYS A 92 4.14 -2.78 0.68
CA CYS A 92 2.90 -2.69 1.44
C CYS A 92 3.12 -2.73 2.95
N MET A 93 2.49 -1.79 3.64
CA MET A 93 2.48 -1.73 5.10
C MET A 93 1.19 -2.36 5.63
N LYS A 94 1.32 -3.36 6.47
CA LYS A 94 0.22 -4.08 7.11
C LYS A 94 0.36 -4.03 8.63
N GLY A 95 -0.74 -3.93 9.35
CA GLY A 95 -0.77 -3.86 10.83
C GLY A 95 -1.78 -4.82 11.45
N GLY A 96 -2.11 -5.89 10.71
CA GLY A 96 -3.10 -6.87 11.15
C GLY A 96 -4.53 -6.32 11.23
N ALA A 97 -5.49 -7.21 11.43
CA ALA A 97 -6.90 -6.87 11.52
C ALA A 97 -7.45 -7.09 12.94
N GLY A 98 -8.31 -6.18 13.39
CA GLY A 98 -9.02 -6.29 14.64
C GLY A 98 -8.11 -6.32 15.87
N GLU A 99 -8.56 -6.97 16.94
CA GLU A 99 -7.81 -7.08 18.20
C GLU A 99 -6.42 -7.71 18.04
N SER A 100 -6.27 -8.67 17.13
CA SER A 100 -4.99 -9.31 16.85
C SER A 100 -3.98 -8.32 16.24
N GLY A 101 -4.45 -7.40 15.39
CA GLY A 101 -3.64 -6.31 14.85
C GLY A 101 -3.22 -5.33 15.93
N VAL A 102 -4.15 -4.89 16.77
CA VAL A 102 -3.85 -4.01 17.92
C VAL A 102 -2.82 -4.65 18.85
N LYS A 103 -2.98 -5.93 19.17
CA LYS A 103 -2.02 -6.66 20.01
C LYS A 103 -0.64 -6.80 19.37
N ALA A 104 -0.58 -6.96 18.05
CA ALA A 104 0.68 -7.04 17.32
C ALA A 104 1.43 -5.69 17.29
N GLY A 105 0.70 -4.59 17.36
CA GLY A 105 1.24 -3.24 17.36
C GLY A 105 1.42 -2.64 15.96
N PRO A 106 1.87 -1.38 15.89
CA PRO A 106 2.00 -0.64 14.64
C PRO A 106 3.19 -1.10 13.78
N CYS A 107 3.14 -0.74 12.49
CA CYS A 107 4.35 -0.48 11.74
C CYS A 107 4.91 0.88 12.17
N GLU A 108 6.15 0.93 12.65
CA GLU A 108 6.73 2.14 13.23
C GLU A 108 8.19 2.36 12.83
N ASN A 109 8.57 3.62 12.59
CA ASN A 109 9.92 4.03 12.21
C ASN A 109 10.39 3.34 10.92
N ILE A 110 9.71 3.60 9.82
CA ILE A 110 9.97 2.95 8.53
C ILE A 110 10.49 3.97 7.53
N ASN A 111 11.57 3.64 6.84
CA ASN A 111 12.12 4.43 5.76
C ASN A 111 12.13 3.60 4.46
N ILE A 112 11.48 4.13 3.42
CA ILE A 112 11.36 3.50 2.10
C ILE A 112 11.89 4.48 1.08
N GLN A 113 13.07 4.17 0.52
CA GLN A 113 13.70 5.11 -0.39
C GLN A 113 14.45 4.45 -1.54
N ASP A 114 14.57 5.18 -2.64
CA ASP A 114 15.40 4.79 -3.80
C ASP A 114 14.98 3.44 -4.41
N ASN A 115 13.69 3.09 -4.34
CA ASN A 115 13.15 1.87 -4.94
C ASN A 115 12.47 2.16 -6.28
N THR A 116 12.48 1.17 -7.17
CA THR A 116 11.72 1.18 -8.41
C THR A 116 10.71 0.04 -8.41
N VAL A 117 9.44 0.37 -8.64
CA VAL A 117 8.32 -0.60 -8.68
C VAL A 117 7.66 -0.57 -10.04
N TYR A 118 7.57 -1.75 -10.66
CA TYR A 118 6.87 -1.99 -11.92
C TYR A 118 5.62 -2.84 -11.70
N HIS A 119 4.53 -2.58 -12.47
CA HIS A 119 3.34 -3.43 -12.62
C HIS A 119 2.69 -3.94 -11.32
N ALA A 120 2.76 -3.22 -10.24
CA ALA A 120 2.09 -3.59 -8.99
C ALA A 120 0.65 -3.02 -8.92
N HIS A 121 -0.21 -3.58 -8.07
CA HIS A 121 -1.51 -2.96 -7.74
C HIS A 121 -1.35 -1.62 -7.00
N GLY A 122 -0.23 -1.40 -6.36
CA GLY A 122 0.18 -0.12 -5.80
C GLY A 122 1.69 -0.05 -5.64
N GLY A 123 2.29 1.11 -5.95
CA GLY A 123 3.73 1.33 -5.76
C GLY A 123 4.10 1.31 -4.29
N PHE A 124 3.48 2.20 -3.51
CA PHE A 124 3.49 2.18 -2.05
C PHE A 124 2.05 2.06 -1.54
N VAL A 125 1.83 1.16 -0.58
CA VAL A 125 0.49 0.80 -0.09
C VAL A 125 0.44 0.79 1.44
N ILE A 126 -0.63 1.32 2.01
CA ILE A 126 -1.04 1.06 3.39
C ILE A 126 -2.35 0.28 3.34
N GLY A 127 -2.35 -0.90 3.96
CA GLY A 127 -3.57 -1.70 4.11
C GLY A 127 -3.62 -2.98 3.28
N SER A 128 -4.78 -3.59 3.20
CA SER A 128 -6.06 -3.16 3.81
C SER A 128 -6.14 -3.35 5.33
N GLU A 129 -5.33 -4.23 5.92
CA GLU A 129 -5.31 -4.51 7.35
C GLU A 129 -4.24 -3.67 8.04
N PHE A 130 -4.67 -2.73 8.92
CA PHE A 130 -3.72 -1.94 9.72
C PHE A 130 -4.28 -1.53 11.10
N SER A 131 -5.04 -2.42 11.74
CA SER A 131 -5.62 -2.14 13.06
C SER A 131 -4.59 -1.86 14.15
N GLY A 132 -3.36 -2.35 14.00
CA GLY A 132 -2.25 -2.00 14.87
C GLY A 132 -1.70 -0.58 14.70
N GLY A 133 -2.06 0.08 13.59
CA GLY A 133 -1.61 1.45 13.28
C GLY A 133 -0.36 1.52 12.43
N MET A 134 -0.11 2.74 11.92
CA MET A 134 1.06 3.11 11.11
C MET A 134 1.65 4.40 11.66
N LYS A 135 2.94 4.42 11.98
CA LYS A 135 3.55 5.56 12.64
C LYS A 135 4.98 5.84 12.18
N ASN A 136 5.30 7.13 12.00
CA ASN A 136 6.65 7.56 11.62
C ASN A 136 7.16 6.84 10.36
N ILE A 137 6.49 7.03 9.23
CA ILE A 137 6.85 6.41 7.96
C ILE A 137 7.32 7.49 6.99
N LEU A 138 8.51 7.34 6.44
CA LEU A 138 9.07 8.18 5.40
C LEU A 138 9.20 7.40 4.10
N VAL A 139 8.56 7.89 3.03
CA VAL A 139 8.64 7.34 1.67
C VAL A 139 9.20 8.40 0.76
N ARG A 140 10.40 8.21 0.22
CA ARG A 140 11.02 9.24 -0.63
C ARG A 140 11.87 8.70 -1.77
N ASN A 141 12.05 9.51 -2.81
CA ASN A 141 12.90 9.17 -3.96
C ASN A 141 12.54 7.82 -4.62
N ASN A 142 11.28 7.43 -4.62
CA ASN A 142 10.86 6.19 -5.26
C ASN A 142 10.28 6.45 -6.66
N THR A 143 10.42 5.47 -7.53
CA THR A 143 9.87 5.49 -8.88
C THR A 143 8.84 4.38 -9.04
N PHE A 144 7.62 4.74 -9.49
CA PHE A 144 6.55 3.79 -9.79
C PHE A 144 6.21 3.85 -11.26
N GLN A 145 6.26 2.72 -11.96
CA GLN A 145 6.05 2.65 -13.39
C GLN A 145 5.05 1.56 -13.77
N GLY A 146 3.95 1.94 -14.40
CA GLY A 146 2.94 0.99 -14.87
C GLY A 146 2.15 0.31 -13.75
N THR A 147 2.18 0.83 -12.53
CA THR A 147 1.37 0.34 -11.42
C THR A 147 -0.11 0.74 -11.58
N ASP A 148 -1.04 -0.01 -11.01
CA ASP A 148 -2.46 0.35 -11.04
C ASP A 148 -2.74 1.61 -10.22
N ALA A 149 -2.08 1.75 -9.07
CA ALA A 149 -2.05 2.98 -8.30
C ALA A 149 -0.61 3.35 -7.93
N GLY A 150 -0.32 4.64 -7.82
CA GLY A 150 0.99 5.07 -7.34
C GLY A 150 1.09 4.97 -5.82
N LEU A 151 0.39 5.85 -5.12
CA LEU A 151 0.22 5.85 -3.67
C LEU A 151 -1.19 5.37 -3.32
N ARG A 152 -1.28 4.28 -2.57
CA ARG A 152 -2.56 3.61 -2.32
C ARG A 152 -2.81 3.41 -0.82
N PHE A 153 -3.88 4.04 -0.33
CA PHE A 153 -4.35 3.93 1.05
C PHE A 153 -5.72 3.25 1.03
N LYS A 154 -5.77 1.98 1.41
CA LYS A 154 -6.99 1.15 1.30
C LYS A 154 -7.33 0.47 2.61
N SER A 155 -8.59 0.52 3.03
CA SER A 155 -9.06 -0.23 4.18
C SER A 155 -10.58 -0.34 4.21
N ALA A 156 -11.08 -1.02 5.22
CA ALA A 156 -12.50 -1.12 5.54
C ALA A 156 -12.68 -1.26 7.05
N VAL A 157 -13.91 -1.10 7.55
CA VAL A 157 -14.26 -1.37 8.96
C VAL A 157 -13.85 -2.80 9.35
N LYS A 158 -13.52 -3.02 10.61
CA LYS A 158 -12.96 -4.25 11.21
C LYS A 158 -11.51 -4.55 10.85
N ARG A 159 -10.87 -3.75 10.00
CA ARG A 159 -9.45 -3.91 9.64
C ARG A 159 -8.66 -2.61 9.62
N GLY A 160 -9.34 -1.49 9.82
CA GLY A 160 -8.74 -0.18 9.91
C GLY A 160 -8.05 0.08 11.24
N GLY A 161 -7.21 1.06 11.24
CA GLY A 161 -6.49 1.63 12.36
C GLY A 161 -6.21 3.09 12.08
N LYS A 162 -5.16 3.63 12.70
CA LYS A 162 -4.77 5.04 12.61
C LYS A 162 -3.41 5.19 11.95
N THR A 163 -3.27 6.17 11.07
CA THR A 163 -1.97 6.62 10.58
C THR A 163 -1.51 7.86 11.37
N GLU A 164 -0.22 7.97 11.67
CA GLU A 164 0.41 9.08 12.36
C GLU A 164 1.79 9.37 11.76
N ASN A 165 2.06 10.63 11.46
CA ASN A 165 3.36 11.10 11.03
C ASN A 165 3.88 10.37 9.78
N ILE A 166 3.09 10.41 8.70
CA ILE A 166 3.43 9.80 7.42
C ILE A 166 3.92 10.88 6.45
N PHE A 167 5.15 10.78 5.99
CA PHE A 167 5.73 11.69 5.02
C PHE A 167 6.06 10.98 3.71
N ILE A 168 5.59 11.54 2.60
CA ILE A 168 5.84 11.03 1.26
C ILE A 168 6.36 12.17 0.41
N ASP A 169 7.57 12.02 -0.11
CA ASP A 169 8.27 13.10 -0.75
C ASP A 169 9.14 12.65 -1.93
N HIS A 170 9.23 13.46 -2.99
CA HIS A 170 10.01 13.15 -4.19
C HIS A 170 9.66 11.78 -4.78
N ILE A 171 8.41 11.63 -5.24
CA ILE A 171 7.95 10.42 -5.94
C ILE A 171 7.80 10.72 -7.42
N TYR A 172 8.39 9.87 -8.25
CA TYR A 172 8.22 9.89 -9.68
C TYR A 172 7.32 8.75 -10.15
N MET A 173 6.29 9.08 -10.91
CA MET A 173 5.33 8.11 -11.44
C MET A 173 5.21 8.23 -12.94
N THR A 174 5.16 7.11 -13.64
CA THR A 174 4.91 7.07 -15.08
C THR A 174 3.98 5.93 -15.46
N ASP A 175 3.09 6.19 -16.42
CA ASP A 175 2.17 5.20 -16.98
C ASP A 175 1.31 4.47 -15.92
N ILE A 176 0.86 5.20 -14.91
CA ILE A 176 -0.07 4.69 -13.89
C ILE A 176 -1.41 4.35 -14.57
N THR A 177 -1.83 3.08 -14.47
CA THR A 177 -3.01 2.60 -15.21
C THR A 177 -4.33 3.04 -14.59
N GLY A 178 -4.34 3.36 -13.32
CA GLY A 178 -5.47 3.87 -12.54
C GLY A 178 -5.17 5.23 -11.89
N ASP A 179 -5.13 5.28 -10.58
CA ASP A 179 -5.06 6.50 -9.79
C ASP A 179 -3.63 6.81 -9.35
N ALA A 180 -3.18 8.05 -9.51
CA ALA A 180 -1.85 8.43 -9.01
C ALA A 180 -1.80 8.38 -7.47
N ILE A 181 -2.80 8.96 -6.80
CA ILE A 181 -2.94 8.96 -5.35
C ILE A 181 -4.38 8.56 -5.02
N THR A 182 -4.57 7.50 -4.23
CA THR A 182 -5.91 7.04 -3.89
C THR A 182 -6.07 6.68 -2.42
N PHE A 183 -7.22 7.11 -1.85
CA PHE A 183 -7.68 6.78 -0.50
C PHE A 183 -9.04 6.10 -0.59
N GLU A 184 -9.18 4.90 -0.03
CA GLU A 184 -10.45 4.17 0.00
C GLU A 184 -10.68 3.52 1.36
N THR A 185 -11.82 3.83 1.98
CA THR A 185 -12.20 3.29 3.30
C THR A 185 -13.35 2.27 3.23
N THR A 186 -13.78 1.94 2.01
CA THR A 186 -14.80 0.91 1.76
C THR A 186 -14.24 -0.22 0.88
N TYR A 187 -12.93 -0.44 0.99
CA TYR A 187 -12.22 -1.44 0.20
C TYR A 187 -12.84 -2.82 0.35
N TRP A 188 -13.24 -3.40 -0.75
CA TRP A 188 -13.82 -4.72 -0.79
C TRP A 188 -12.85 -5.71 -1.44
N ASP A 189 -12.57 -6.75 -0.70
CA ASP A 189 -11.76 -7.87 -1.11
C ASP A 189 -12.68 -9.09 -1.20
N ASN A 190 -12.70 -9.76 -2.34
CA ASN A 190 -13.51 -10.96 -2.58
C ASN A 190 -13.28 -12.07 -1.55
N HIS A 191 -12.16 -12.03 -0.84
CA HIS A 191 -11.79 -13.01 0.18
C HIS A 191 -12.35 -12.71 1.57
N VAL A 192 -12.94 -11.54 1.83
CA VAL A 192 -13.31 -11.08 3.17
C VAL A 192 -14.82 -10.85 3.35
N GLY A 193 -15.64 -11.20 2.37
CA GLY A 193 -17.10 -11.17 2.49
C GLY A 193 -17.78 -9.92 1.93
N ALA A 194 -19.10 -9.85 2.05
CA ALA A 194 -19.97 -8.90 1.38
C ALA A 194 -19.67 -7.43 1.65
N LYS A 195 -19.96 -6.56 0.67
CA LYS A 195 -19.97 -5.10 0.81
C LYS A 195 -20.66 -4.70 2.12
N GLN A 196 -19.94 -3.95 2.94
CA GLN A 196 -20.53 -3.47 4.19
C GLN A 196 -21.52 -2.33 3.91
N PRO A 197 -22.75 -2.37 4.46
CA PRO A 197 -23.70 -1.27 4.32
C PRO A 197 -23.14 -0.01 4.99
N LYS A 198 -23.35 1.15 4.36
CA LYS A 198 -22.91 2.46 4.88
C LYS A 198 -23.39 2.74 6.31
N GLU A 199 -24.51 2.16 6.71
CA GLU A 199 -25.13 2.34 8.04
C GLU A 199 -24.45 1.55 9.18
N ALA A 200 -23.66 0.52 8.84
CA ALA A 200 -22.97 -0.31 9.83
C ALA A 200 -21.72 0.38 10.42
N VAL A 201 -21.28 1.49 9.86
CA VAL A 201 -19.99 2.11 10.17
C VAL A 201 -20.00 2.90 11.48
N GLN A 202 -21.12 3.50 11.88
CA GLN A 202 -21.18 4.38 13.06
C GLN A 202 -20.98 3.65 14.41
N LYS A 203 -21.08 2.31 14.43
CA LYS A 203 -20.85 1.47 15.62
C LYS A 203 -19.77 0.41 15.38
N ALA A 204 -19.03 0.53 14.31
CA ALA A 204 -18.04 -0.47 13.95
C ALA A 204 -16.74 -0.26 14.73
N GLU A 205 -16.15 -1.35 15.17
CA GLU A 205 -14.80 -1.37 15.71
C GLU A 205 -13.76 -1.36 14.57
N PHE A 206 -12.55 -0.90 14.86
CA PHE A 206 -11.42 -0.88 13.92
C PHE A 206 -11.76 -0.17 12.62
N VAL A 207 -12.23 1.07 12.75
CA VAL A 207 -12.57 1.95 11.63
C VAL A 207 -11.29 2.49 11.02
N PRO A 208 -11.18 2.56 9.68
CA PRO A 208 -10.06 3.22 9.03
C PRO A 208 -9.98 4.69 9.41
N ASN A 209 -8.79 5.14 9.78
CA ASN A 209 -8.50 6.53 10.04
C ASN A 209 -7.18 6.92 9.38
N PHE A 210 -7.25 7.34 8.10
CA PHE A 210 -6.14 7.91 7.39
C PHE A 210 -6.02 9.38 7.75
N GLN A 211 -5.04 9.71 8.54
CA GLN A 211 -4.77 11.07 9.01
C GLN A 211 -3.28 11.34 9.13
N ASP A 212 -2.90 12.60 9.31
CA ASP A 212 -1.51 13.04 9.51
C ASP A 212 -0.57 12.49 8.42
N ILE A 213 -0.99 12.72 7.15
CA ILE A 213 -0.29 12.28 5.95
C ILE A 213 0.11 13.50 5.12
N HIS A 214 1.40 13.63 4.87
CA HIS A 214 1.97 14.74 4.13
C HIS A 214 2.64 14.24 2.86
N ILE A 215 2.08 14.59 1.71
CA ILE A 215 2.55 14.19 0.38
C ILE A 215 3.06 15.45 -0.34
N SER A 216 4.31 15.43 -0.78
CA SER A 216 4.92 16.56 -1.48
C SER A 216 5.85 16.13 -2.62
N ASN A 217 6.10 17.05 -3.55
CA ASN A 217 7.06 16.85 -4.64
C ASN A 217 6.79 15.59 -5.47
N VAL A 218 5.54 15.34 -5.83
CA VAL A 218 5.14 14.19 -6.66
C VAL A 218 5.03 14.63 -8.11
N TYR A 219 5.74 13.94 -8.99
CA TYR A 219 5.66 14.12 -10.42
C TYR A 219 5.05 12.90 -11.09
N VAL A 220 3.90 13.08 -11.75
CA VAL A 220 3.16 12.00 -12.42
C VAL A 220 3.14 12.25 -13.92
N ARG A 221 3.85 11.46 -14.69
CA ARG A 221 3.81 11.46 -16.14
C ARG A 221 2.83 10.42 -16.66
N GLY A 222 1.53 10.73 -16.61
CA GLY A 222 0.45 9.88 -17.09
C GLY A 222 -0.16 8.97 -16.02
N CYS A 223 -1.42 9.26 -15.73
CA CYS A 223 -2.31 8.41 -14.95
C CYS A 223 -3.73 8.52 -15.51
N LYS A 224 -4.61 7.61 -15.11
CA LYS A 224 -6.02 7.73 -15.46
C LYS A 224 -6.68 8.85 -14.66
N ASN A 225 -6.59 8.79 -13.35
CA ASN A 225 -7.06 9.82 -12.44
C ASN A 225 -5.91 10.34 -11.57
N GLY A 226 -5.94 11.62 -11.22
CA GLY A 226 -4.91 12.23 -10.36
C GLY A 226 -5.09 11.85 -8.90
N ILE A 227 -5.97 12.52 -8.18
CA ILE A 227 -6.25 12.27 -6.76
C ILE A 227 -7.67 11.74 -6.60
N VAL A 228 -7.83 10.59 -5.99
CA VAL A 228 -9.12 9.95 -5.70
C VAL A 228 -9.24 9.70 -4.21
N ALA A 229 -10.36 10.09 -3.59
CA ALA A 229 -10.58 9.82 -2.17
C ALA A 229 -12.05 9.52 -1.89
N HIS A 230 -12.32 8.29 -1.50
CA HIS A 230 -13.66 7.82 -1.17
C HIS A 230 -13.72 7.32 0.27
N GLY A 231 -14.51 8.01 1.09
CA GLY A 231 -14.60 7.69 2.51
C GLY A 231 -15.77 8.35 3.20
N GLN A 232 -15.99 7.93 4.44
CA GLN A 232 -17.02 8.52 5.31
C GLN A 232 -16.40 9.58 6.22
N GLU A 233 -17.26 10.36 6.87
CA GLU A 233 -16.87 11.42 7.80
C GLU A 233 -15.89 10.89 8.87
N GLY A 234 -14.79 11.61 9.07
CA GLY A 234 -13.76 11.27 10.05
C GLY A 234 -12.80 10.15 9.69
N MET A 235 -12.91 9.53 8.48
CA MET A 235 -12.02 8.46 8.07
C MET A 235 -10.81 8.91 7.26
N ILE A 236 -10.91 10.07 6.60
CA ILE A 236 -9.85 10.66 5.78
C ILE A 236 -9.77 12.14 6.11
N HIS A 237 -8.79 12.54 6.90
CA HIS A 237 -8.63 13.94 7.32
C HIS A 237 -7.17 14.26 7.68
N ASP A 238 -6.86 15.53 7.88
CA ASP A 238 -5.50 16.03 8.17
C ASP A 238 -4.46 15.52 7.15
N ILE A 239 -4.84 15.59 5.87
CA ILE A 239 -3.99 15.18 4.76
C ILE A 239 -3.62 16.41 3.95
N THR A 240 -2.33 16.56 3.64
CA THR A 240 -1.82 17.61 2.77
C THR A 240 -1.15 17.01 1.55
N ILE A 241 -1.53 17.48 0.34
CA ILE A 241 -0.89 17.13 -0.92
C ILE A 241 -0.43 18.44 -1.56
N LYS A 242 0.88 18.63 -1.71
CA LYS A 242 1.40 19.91 -2.17
C LYS A 242 2.60 19.77 -3.13
N ASP A 243 2.83 20.83 -3.89
CA ASP A 243 3.99 20.96 -4.78
C ASP A 243 4.10 19.78 -5.78
N CYS A 244 2.98 19.42 -6.41
CA CYS A 244 2.89 18.29 -7.31
C CYS A 244 2.57 18.69 -8.74
N ASN A 245 3.02 17.88 -9.70
CA ASN A 245 2.64 17.99 -11.11
C ASN A 245 2.04 16.66 -11.57
N ILE A 246 0.76 16.69 -11.94
CA ILE A 246 0.00 15.48 -12.27
C ILE A 246 -0.59 15.58 -13.67
N PHE A 247 -0.09 14.75 -14.58
CA PHE A 247 -0.63 14.61 -15.94
C PHE A 247 -1.58 13.41 -15.97
N TYR A 248 -2.87 13.70 -16.24
CA TYR A 248 -3.96 12.71 -16.18
C TYR A 248 -4.73 12.61 -17.50
N ASN A 249 -5.45 11.50 -17.70
CA ASN A 249 -6.24 11.26 -18.92
C ASN A 249 -7.73 11.48 -18.73
N LYS A 250 -8.28 11.15 -17.55
CA LYS A 250 -9.73 11.15 -17.32
C LYS A 250 -10.17 12.23 -16.33
N GLN A 251 -9.59 12.26 -15.15
CA GLN A 251 -10.06 13.13 -14.06
C GLN A 251 -8.91 13.62 -13.20
N ALA A 252 -8.86 14.93 -12.94
CA ALA A 252 -7.84 15.52 -12.08
C ALA A 252 -8.04 15.10 -10.62
N GLN A 253 -9.27 15.20 -10.13
CA GLN A 253 -9.64 14.93 -8.75
C GLN A 253 -11.02 14.31 -8.66
N ASP A 254 -11.21 13.37 -7.75
CA ASP A 254 -12.48 12.75 -7.35
C ASP A 254 -12.46 12.53 -5.84
N ILE A 255 -12.84 13.56 -5.09
CA ILE A 255 -12.73 13.61 -3.64
C ILE A 255 -14.12 13.77 -3.02
N ASP A 256 -14.56 12.80 -2.24
CA ASP A 256 -15.81 12.88 -1.49
C ASP A 256 -15.79 14.06 -0.51
N LYS A 257 -16.92 14.73 -0.35
CA LYS A 257 -17.06 15.88 0.56
C LYS A 257 -16.70 15.57 2.03
N ALA A 258 -16.84 14.31 2.41
CA ALA A 258 -16.49 13.81 3.73
C ALA A 258 -14.96 13.72 3.96
N CYS A 259 -14.18 13.65 2.89
CA CYS A 259 -12.73 13.61 2.96
C CYS A 259 -12.14 15.02 3.12
N LYS A 260 -11.25 15.21 4.09
CA LYS A 260 -10.60 16.49 4.39
C LYS A 260 -9.14 16.44 3.95
N ILE A 261 -8.90 16.79 2.68
CA ILE A 261 -7.59 16.81 2.03
C ILE A 261 -7.30 18.24 1.58
N GLN A 262 -6.18 18.79 2.01
CA GLN A 262 -5.67 20.08 1.53
C GLN A 262 -4.80 19.84 0.29
N VAL A 263 -5.16 20.45 -0.82
CA VAL A 263 -4.43 20.36 -2.09
C VAL A 263 -3.86 21.74 -2.40
N GLU A 264 -2.54 21.89 -2.33
CA GLU A 264 -1.85 23.18 -2.40
C GLU A 264 -0.75 23.13 -3.48
N ASN A 265 -0.68 24.13 -4.33
CA ASN A 265 0.32 24.23 -5.40
C ASN A 265 0.45 22.93 -6.22
N VAL A 266 -0.68 22.35 -6.63
CA VAL A 266 -0.72 21.14 -7.46
C VAL A 266 -1.19 21.50 -8.87
N ASN A 267 -0.33 21.24 -9.85
CA ASN A 267 -0.63 21.48 -11.26
C ASN A 267 -1.23 20.22 -11.88
N PHE A 268 -2.46 20.33 -12.36
CA PHE A 268 -3.13 19.27 -13.11
C PHE A 268 -3.14 19.62 -14.59
N SER A 269 -2.69 18.72 -15.44
CA SER A 269 -2.70 18.86 -16.89
C SER A 269 -3.22 17.60 -17.55
N THR A 270 -3.96 17.75 -18.64
CA THR A 270 -4.40 16.61 -19.42
C THR A 270 -3.22 16.01 -20.17
N PHE A 271 -3.10 14.69 -20.11
CA PHE A 271 -2.10 13.91 -20.83
C PHE A 271 -2.74 13.32 -22.09
N ALA A 272 -2.51 13.97 -23.25
CA ALA A 272 -2.87 13.37 -24.53
C ALA A 272 -1.83 12.33 -24.91
N LYS A 273 -2.26 11.09 -25.09
CA LYS A 273 -1.39 10.04 -25.69
C LYS A 273 -1.22 10.28 -27.17
#